data_6372d05aee6d4823ebf96ed0e9a92a20
#
_entry.id   6372d05aee6d4823ebf96ed0e9a92a20
#
_cell.length_a   1.000
_cell.length_b   1.000
_cell.length_c   1.000
_cell.angle_alpha   90.00
_cell.angle_beta   90.00
_cell.angle_gamma   90.00
#
_symmetry.space_group_name_H-M   'P 1'
#
loop_
_entity.id
_entity.type
_entity.pdbx_description
1 polymer ?
#
loop_
_entity_poly.entity_id
_entity_poly.type
_entity_poly.pdbx_seq_one_letter_code
_entity_poly.pdbx_strand_id
1 'polypeptide(L)'
;PYADFLGNDLVVAAMGGPVALQGAPDREPIKLSVPQVWRHAGVEGASGAMAAHAKMLKSGEGQFVDVSAQCVMTWTMLNAMDAHAIQGFDFQRLGAQVNNGMVITDIMHPTKDGYIVAVPLSGVILGCMEWMIEDGIVDESFRDIDSEAYDVHVPFPGEGPLELEEGTAILRKFFAHIRLKLILMKQY
;
A
#
# COMPACT_ATOMS: atom_id res chain seq x y z
N PRO A 1 -29.26 -7.77 10.40
CA PRO A 1 -29.82 -8.42 9.20
C PRO A 1 -29.09 -9.72 8.85
N TYR A 2 -27.82 -9.90 9.22
CA TYR A 2 -26.96 -11.05 8.82
C TYR A 2 -26.57 -11.96 9.98
N ALA A 3 -27.33 -11.94 11.09
CA ALA A 3 -26.97 -12.69 12.31
C ALA A 3 -26.83 -14.21 12.11
N ASP A 4 -27.59 -14.75 11.16
CA ASP A 4 -27.59 -16.20 10.87
C ASP A 4 -26.66 -16.59 9.70
N PHE A 5 -25.92 -15.64 9.14
CA PHE A 5 -25.01 -15.92 8.04
C PHE A 5 -23.67 -16.45 8.57
N LEU A 6 -23.19 -17.51 7.92
CA LEU A 6 -21.86 -18.07 8.23
C LEU A 6 -20.78 -17.14 7.71
N GLY A 7 -20.09 -16.48 8.63
CA GLY A 7 -18.94 -15.64 8.33
C GLY A 7 -17.63 -16.46 8.33
N ASN A 8 -16.88 -16.38 7.25
CA ASN A 8 -15.49 -16.83 7.20
C ASN A 8 -14.59 -15.72 6.65
N ASP A 9 -13.28 -15.94 6.68
CA ASP A 9 -12.29 -14.93 6.26
C ASP A 9 -12.55 -14.40 4.85
N LEU A 10 -12.89 -15.27 3.88
CA LEU A 10 -13.19 -14.85 2.51
C LEU A 10 -14.46 -14.02 2.42
N VAL A 11 -15.54 -14.49 3.04
CA VAL A 11 -16.86 -13.82 2.99
C VAL A 11 -16.77 -12.42 3.61
N VAL A 12 -16.15 -12.31 4.79
CA VAL A 12 -16.03 -11.02 5.48
C VAL A 12 -15.08 -10.08 4.74
N ALA A 13 -13.98 -10.59 4.17
CA ALA A 13 -13.08 -9.79 3.34
C ALA A 13 -13.78 -9.28 2.06
N ALA A 14 -14.62 -10.12 1.43
CA ALA A 14 -15.39 -9.72 0.26
C ALA A 14 -16.45 -8.66 0.61
N MET A 15 -17.17 -8.84 1.73
CA MET A 15 -18.16 -7.87 2.22
C MET A 15 -17.53 -6.55 2.66
N GLY A 16 -16.30 -6.57 3.18
CA GLY A 16 -15.54 -5.38 3.55
C GLY A 16 -14.89 -4.66 2.38
N GLY A 17 -14.88 -5.25 1.18
CA GLY A 17 -14.42 -4.65 -0.07
C GLY A 17 -13.01 -5.04 -0.56
N PRO A 18 -12.01 -5.38 0.29
CA PRO A 18 -10.63 -5.59 -0.16
C PRO A 18 -10.46 -6.61 -1.28
N VAL A 19 -11.28 -7.67 -1.31
CA VAL A 19 -11.21 -8.71 -2.34
C VAL A 19 -11.48 -8.15 -3.74
N ALA A 20 -12.37 -7.18 -3.86
CA ALA A 20 -12.70 -6.57 -5.15
C ALA A 20 -11.50 -5.85 -5.79
N LEU A 21 -10.59 -5.33 -4.98
CA LEU A 21 -9.42 -4.58 -5.43
C LEU A 21 -8.17 -5.44 -5.63
N GLN A 22 -8.21 -6.72 -5.28
CA GLN A 22 -7.06 -7.62 -5.35
C GLN A 22 -7.06 -8.46 -6.62
N GLY A 23 -5.90 -8.59 -7.24
CA GLY A 23 -5.68 -9.38 -8.44
C GLY A 23 -5.50 -8.56 -9.71
N ALA A 24 -5.30 -9.24 -10.83
CA ALA A 24 -5.15 -8.61 -12.13
C ALA A 24 -6.51 -8.10 -12.65
N PRO A 25 -6.53 -6.99 -13.40
CA PRO A 25 -7.78 -6.37 -13.87
C PRO A 25 -8.58 -7.24 -14.82
N ASP A 26 -7.91 -8.13 -15.56
CA ASP A 26 -8.47 -9.05 -16.56
C ASP A 26 -8.88 -10.41 -15.98
N ARG A 27 -8.78 -10.60 -14.66
CA ARG A 27 -9.07 -11.86 -13.97
C ARG A 27 -10.07 -11.66 -12.83
N GLU A 28 -10.55 -12.78 -12.30
CA GLU A 28 -11.38 -12.78 -11.11
C GLU A 28 -10.64 -12.21 -9.91
N PRO A 29 -11.38 -11.59 -8.96
CA PRO A 29 -10.82 -11.14 -7.69
C PRO A 29 -10.15 -12.29 -6.94
N ILE A 30 -9.05 -12.00 -6.28
CA ILE A 30 -8.35 -12.98 -5.46
C ILE A 30 -8.38 -12.61 -3.98
N LYS A 31 -8.34 -13.64 -3.14
CA LYS A 31 -8.14 -13.49 -1.70
C LYS A 31 -6.66 -13.66 -1.37
N LEU A 32 -6.17 -12.93 -0.37
CA LEU A 32 -4.87 -13.21 0.22
C LEU A 32 -4.82 -14.64 0.77
N SER A 33 -3.70 -15.33 0.57
CA SER A 33 -3.54 -16.75 0.94
C SER A 33 -3.61 -17.00 2.44
N VAL A 34 -3.28 -16.01 3.26
CA VAL A 34 -3.36 -16.07 4.73
C VAL A 34 -4.61 -15.36 5.24
N PRO A 35 -5.24 -15.86 6.33
CA PRO A 35 -6.37 -15.21 6.95
C PRO A 35 -6.00 -13.79 7.43
N GLN A 36 -6.67 -12.78 6.94
CA GLN A 36 -6.41 -11.37 7.29
C GLN A 36 -7.50 -10.80 8.19
N VAL A 37 -8.76 -11.15 7.93
CA VAL A 37 -9.91 -10.58 8.65
C VAL A 37 -9.77 -10.70 10.15
N TRP A 38 -9.50 -11.90 10.63
CA TRP A 38 -9.45 -12.18 12.06
C TRP A 38 -8.22 -11.59 12.73
N ARG A 39 -7.12 -11.41 11.99
CA ARG A 39 -5.92 -10.71 12.49
C ARG A 39 -6.18 -9.23 12.67
N HIS A 40 -6.77 -8.57 11.68
CA HIS A 40 -7.13 -7.16 11.77
C HIS A 40 -8.19 -6.91 12.84
N ALA A 41 -9.26 -7.72 12.86
CA ALA A 41 -10.29 -7.60 13.89
C ALA A 41 -9.74 -7.85 15.30
N GLY A 42 -8.78 -8.78 15.44
CA GLY A 42 -8.12 -9.04 16.72
C GLY A 42 -7.28 -7.87 17.23
N VAL A 43 -6.55 -7.19 16.33
CA VAL A 43 -5.76 -5.98 16.67
C VAL A 43 -6.69 -4.84 17.08
N GLU A 44 -7.76 -4.59 16.33
CA GLU A 44 -8.75 -3.58 16.67
C GLU A 44 -9.45 -3.88 17.99
N GLY A 45 -9.80 -5.17 18.22
CA GLY A 45 -10.36 -5.61 19.51
C GLY A 45 -9.42 -5.38 20.68
N ALA A 46 -8.12 -5.65 20.52
CA ALA A 46 -7.12 -5.38 21.54
C ALA A 46 -6.98 -3.87 21.81
N SER A 47 -6.94 -3.06 20.75
CA SER A 47 -6.87 -1.60 20.87
C SER A 47 -8.11 -1.03 21.59
N GLY A 48 -9.29 -1.51 21.22
CA GLY A 48 -10.54 -1.14 21.88
C GLY A 48 -10.58 -1.55 23.36
N ALA A 49 -10.12 -2.76 23.68
CA ALA A 49 -10.03 -3.24 25.07
C ALA A 49 -9.07 -2.38 25.92
N MET A 50 -7.92 -2.00 25.35
CA MET A 50 -6.97 -1.11 26.02
C MET A 50 -7.55 0.29 26.28
N ALA A 51 -8.26 0.85 25.29
CA ALA A 51 -8.95 2.13 25.45
C ALA A 51 -10.05 2.07 26.53
N ALA A 52 -10.85 0.99 26.52
CA ALA A 52 -11.88 0.74 27.53
C ALA A 52 -11.28 0.59 28.93
N HIS A 53 -10.17 -0.13 29.04
CA HIS A 53 -9.44 -0.30 30.31
C HIS A 53 -8.90 1.03 30.83
N ALA A 54 -8.27 1.83 29.97
CA ALA A 54 -7.77 3.15 30.36
C ALA A 54 -8.89 4.09 30.85
N LYS A 55 -10.08 4.02 30.22
CA LYS A 55 -11.26 4.75 30.69
C LYS A 55 -11.74 4.23 32.05
N MET A 56 -11.83 2.90 32.22
CA MET A 56 -12.24 2.27 33.46
C MET A 56 -11.35 2.68 34.62
N LEU A 57 -10.05 2.78 34.45
CA LEU A 57 -9.12 3.23 35.50
C LEU A 57 -9.41 4.66 35.98
N LYS A 58 -10.01 5.51 35.13
CA LYS A 58 -10.37 6.89 35.48
C LYS A 58 -11.78 7.00 36.05
N SER A 59 -12.74 6.27 35.47
CA SER A 59 -14.17 6.40 35.83
C SER A 59 -14.65 5.38 36.86
N GLY A 60 -13.93 4.29 37.05
CA GLY A 60 -14.37 3.13 37.84
C GLY A 60 -15.40 2.24 37.14
N GLU A 61 -15.82 2.59 35.93
CA GLU A 61 -16.88 1.91 35.19
C GLU A 61 -16.32 1.16 33.96
N GLY A 62 -16.69 -0.13 33.86
CA GLY A 62 -16.44 -0.93 32.67
C GLY A 62 -17.32 -0.52 31.49
N GLN A 63 -16.89 -0.85 30.29
CA GLN A 63 -17.70 -0.62 29.08
C GLN A 63 -17.62 -1.80 28.10
N PHE A 64 -18.65 -1.96 27.31
CA PHE A 64 -18.69 -2.90 26.21
C PHE A 64 -17.98 -2.31 24.98
N VAL A 65 -17.19 -3.13 24.29
CA VAL A 65 -16.51 -2.76 23.03
C VAL A 65 -16.99 -3.72 21.94
N ASP A 66 -17.65 -3.18 20.94
CA ASP A 66 -18.08 -3.93 19.75
C ASP A 66 -17.13 -3.63 18.58
N VAL A 67 -16.59 -4.68 17.96
CA VAL A 67 -15.66 -4.57 16.84
C VAL A 67 -16.22 -5.35 15.65
N SER A 68 -16.71 -4.64 14.65
CA SER A 68 -17.17 -5.24 13.41
C SER A 68 -15.99 -5.62 12.52
N ALA A 69 -15.78 -6.91 12.30
CA ALA A 69 -14.74 -7.41 11.40
C ALA A 69 -14.91 -6.90 9.96
N GLN A 70 -16.14 -6.71 9.48
CA GLN A 70 -16.42 -6.12 8.18
C GLN A 70 -15.95 -4.66 8.11
N CYS A 71 -16.29 -3.84 9.11
CA CYS A 71 -15.82 -2.45 9.17
C CYS A 71 -14.30 -2.37 9.22
N VAL A 72 -13.66 -3.22 10.02
CA VAL A 72 -12.20 -3.29 10.10
C VAL A 72 -11.59 -3.57 8.74
N MET A 73 -12.14 -4.52 7.96
CA MET A 73 -11.66 -4.79 6.61
C MET A 73 -11.89 -3.62 5.65
N THR A 74 -12.98 -2.89 5.79
CA THR A 74 -13.23 -1.65 5.01
C THR A 74 -12.17 -0.60 5.32
N TRP A 75 -11.79 -0.42 6.58
CA TRP A 75 -10.73 0.51 7.00
C TRP A 75 -9.37 0.18 6.36
N THR A 76 -9.08 -1.09 6.03
CA THR A 76 -7.81 -1.45 5.37
C THR A 76 -7.67 -0.89 3.96
N MET A 77 -8.77 -0.45 3.35
CA MET A 77 -8.76 0.15 2.02
C MET A 77 -8.43 1.66 2.04
N LEU A 78 -8.31 2.26 3.23
CA LEU A 78 -7.95 3.67 3.44
C LEU A 78 -8.71 4.61 2.48
N ASN A 79 -7.96 5.24 1.56
CA ASN A 79 -8.48 6.21 0.62
C ASN A 79 -9.52 5.66 -0.36
N ALA A 80 -9.56 4.34 -0.60
CA ALA A 80 -10.58 3.76 -1.49
C ALA A 80 -12.00 3.88 -0.94
N MET A 81 -12.19 3.97 0.37
CA MET A 81 -13.51 4.17 0.97
C MET A 81 -14.13 5.52 0.59
N ASP A 82 -13.30 6.55 0.60
CA ASP A 82 -13.76 7.93 0.47
C ASP A 82 -13.54 8.50 -0.93
N ALA A 83 -12.86 7.75 -1.82
CA ALA A 83 -12.50 8.21 -3.16
C ALA A 83 -13.72 8.69 -3.95
N HIS A 84 -14.82 7.93 -3.93
CA HIS A 84 -16.04 8.34 -4.63
C HIS A 84 -16.62 9.65 -4.07
N ALA A 85 -16.70 9.78 -2.75
CA ALA A 85 -17.29 10.96 -2.11
C ALA A 85 -16.41 12.21 -2.24
N ILE A 86 -15.08 12.05 -2.21
CA ILE A 86 -14.11 13.17 -2.18
C ILE A 86 -13.63 13.50 -3.60
N GLN A 87 -13.34 12.49 -4.41
CA GLN A 87 -12.66 12.63 -5.70
C GLN A 87 -13.57 12.28 -6.90
N GLY A 88 -14.74 11.68 -6.66
CA GLY A 88 -15.72 11.35 -7.70
C GLY A 88 -15.37 10.11 -8.55
N PHE A 89 -14.45 9.26 -8.10
CA PHE A 89 -14.10 8.02 -8.82
C PHE A 89 -14.07 6.81 -7.88
N ASP A 90 -14.24 5.62 -8.47
CA ASP A 90 -14.13 4.35 -7.78
C ASP A 90 -12.80 3.67 -8.10
N PHE A 91 -12.11 3.19 -7.05
CA PHE A 91 -10.90 2.41 -7.25
C PHE A 91 -11.18 1.14 -8.05
N GLN A 92 -10.29 0.85 -8.97
CA GLN A 92 -10.35 -0.34 -9.79
C GLN A 92 -9.24 -1.31 -9.39
N ARG A 93 -9.42 -2.61 -9.69
CA ARG A 93 -8.37 -3.60 -9.55
C ARG A 93 -7.31 -3.39 -10.63
N LEU A 94 -6.08 -3.10 -10.22
CA LEU A 94 -4.98 -2.70 -11.10
C LEU A 94 -3.80 -3.69 -11.10
N GLY A 95 -3.91 -4.82 -10.39
CA GLY A 95 -2.84 -5.82 -10.32
C GLY A 95 -1.59 -5.28 -9.64
N ALA A 96 -0.54 -5.08 -10.42
CA ALA A 96 0.76 -4.61 -9.96
C ALA A 96 0.90 -3.08 -9.94
N GLN A 97 -0.20 -2.36 -10.07
CA GLN A 97 -0.23 -0.90 -10.11
C GLN A 97 -1.02 -0.34 -8.95
N VAL A 98 -0.76 0.90 -8.59
CA VAL A 98 -1.56 1.68 -7.66
C VAL A 98 -2.08 2.93 -8.35
N ASN A 99 -3.34 3.28 -8.07
CA ASN A 99 -3.93 4.54 -8.46
C ASN A 99 -4.03 5.43 -7.20
N ASN A 100 -3.38 6.57 -7.21
CA ASN A 100 -3.48 7.56 -6.12
C ASN A 100 -4.55 8.63 -6.37
N GLY A 101 -5.37 8.45 -7.40
CA GLY A 101 -6.42 9.38 -7.81
C GLY A 101 -6.00 10.34 -8.92
N MET A 102 -4.71 10.41 -9.24
CA MET A 102 -4.14 11.32 -10.25
C MET A 102 -3.25 10.57 -11.26
N VAL A 103 -2.47 9.63 -10.77
CA VAL A 103 -1.52 8.85 -11.57
C VAL A 103 -1.67 7.37 -11.24
N ILE A 104 -1.57 6.53 -12.27
CA ILE A 104 -1.43 5.09 -12.13
C ILE A 104 0.06 4.77 -12.21
N THR A 105 0.60 4.21 -11.14
CA THR A 105 2.03 3.92 -10.99
C THR A 105 2.26 2.43 -10.78
N ASP A 106 3.26 1.88 -11.48
CA ASP A 106 3.72 0.52 -11.22
C ASP A 106 4.40 0.46 -9.85
N ILE A 107 4.02 -0.54 -9.06
CA ILE A 107 4.63 -0.81 -7.75
C ILE A 107 5.38 -2.14 -7.71
N MET A 108 5.23 -2.96 -8.72
CA MET A 108 5.94 -4.23 -8.85
C MET A 108 6.93 -4.16 -10.02
N HIS A 109 8.20 -4.34 -9.71
CA HIS A 109 9.29 -4.24 -10.66
C HIS A 109 10.02 -5.58 -10.80
N PRO A 110 10.30 -6.05 -12.03
CA PRO A 110 11.08 -7.26 -12.24
C PRO A 110 12.54 -7.03 -11.86
N THR A 111 13.15 -8.05 -11.28
CA THR A 111 14.60 -8.17 -11.04
C THR A 111 15.14 -9.35 -11.86
N LYS A 112 16.46 -9.57 -11.84
CA LYS A 112 17.07 -10.71 -12.58
C LYS A 112 16.58 -12.08 -12.13
N ASP A 113 16.08 -12.20 -10.90
CA ASP A 113 15.73 -13.46 -10.24
C ASP A 113 14.35 -13.43 -9.54
N GLY A 114 13.53 -12.41 -9.79
CA GLY A 114 12.21 -12.31 -9.20
C GLY A 114 11.55 -10.95 -9.38
N TYR A 115 10.86 -10.49 -8.35
CA TYR A 115 10.15 -9.22 -8.34
C TYR A 115 10.36 -8.51 -7.01
N ILE A 116 10.37 -7.18 -7.04
CA ILE A 116 10.34 -6.31 -5.87
C ILE A 116 9.13 -5.39 -5.94
N VAL A 117 8.56 -5.09 -4.78
CA VAL A 117 7.52 -4.06 -4.64
C VAL A 117 8.20 -2.79 -4.13
N ALA A 118 8.10 -1.72 -4.89
CA ALA A 118 8.61 -0.40 -4.53
C ALA A 118 7.76 0.69 -5.18
N VAL A 119 7.53 1.77 -4.44
CA VAL A 119 6.89 2.98 -4.96
C VAL A 119 8.00 4.01 -5.20
N PRO A 120 8.00 4.75 -6.32
CA PRO A 120 9.00 5.77 -6.62
C PRO A 120 8.78 7.01 -5.73
N LEU A 121 9.16 6.90 -4.46
CA LEU A 121 9.18 8.00 -3.50
C LEU A 121 10.62 8.47 -3.32
N SER A 122 10.80 9.75 -2.94
CA SER A 122 12.13 10.32 -2.68
C SER A 122 12.96 9.46 -1.74
N GLY A 123 12.37 8.96 -0.66
CA GLY A 123 13.06 8.07 0.28
C GLY A 123 13.57 6.76 -0.32
N VAL A 124 12.86 6.19 -1.31
CA VAL A 124 13.31 4.98 -2.04
C VAL A 124 14.43 5.33 -3.00
N ILE A 125 14.30 6.45 -3.72
CA ILE A 125 15.32 6.92 -4.67
C ILE A 125 16.61 7.24 -3.93
N LEU A 126 16.54 8.01 -2.85
CA LEU A 126 17.69 8.34 -2.01
C LEU A 126 18.35 7.11 -1.40
N GLY A 127 17.55 6.17 -0.89
CA GLY A 127 18.07 4.93 -0.31
C GLY A 127 18.79 4.02 -1.31
N CYS A 128 18.49 4.14 -2.60
CA CYS A 128 19.12 3.36 -3.68
C CYS A 128 20.19 4.16 -4.46
N MET A 129 20.32 5.45 -4.23
CA MET A 129 21.12 6.36 -5.05
C MET A 129 22.57 5.92 -5.19
N GLU A 130 23.25 5.65 -4.08
CA GLU A 130 24.65 5.23 -4.11
C GLU A 130 24.84 3.90 -4.88
N TRP A 131 23.91 2.97 -4.73
CA TRP A 131 23.94 1.71 -5.48
C TRP A 131 23.71 1.92 -6.99
N MET A 132 22.84 2.86 -7.35
CA MET A 132 22.60 3.20 -8.74
C MET A 132 23.81 3.85 -9.41
N ILE A 133 24.56 4.66 -8.66
CA ILE A 133 25.82 5.26 -9.12
C ILE A 133 26.92 4.20 -9.22
N GLU A 134 27.12 3.39 -8.18
CA GLU A 134 28.11 2.29 -8.17
C GLU A 134 27.89 1.31 -9.33
N ASP A 135 26.62 1.01 -9.65
CA ASP A 135 26.25 0.08 -10.73
C ASP A 135 26.21 0.77 -12.13
N GLY A 136 26.51 2.08 -12.20
CA GLY A 136 26.54 2.83 -13.46
C GLY A 136 25.18 3.01 -14.12
N ILE A 137 24.09 2.93 -13.35
CA ILE A 137 22.71 3.13 -13.84
C ILE A 137 22.42 4.62 -14.05
N VAL A 138 22.96 5.43 -13.16
CA VAL A 138 22.92 6.89 -13.19
C VAL A 138 24.32 7.45 -12.98
N ASP A 139 24.53 8.67 -13.36
CA ASP A 139 25.81 9.37 -13.26
C ASP A 139 25.98 10.03 -11.87
N GLU A 140 27.20 10.44 -11.51
CA GLU A 140 27.50 11.01 -10.20
C GLU A 140 26.75 12.33 -9.91
N SER A 141 26.37 13.08 -10.93
CA SER A 141 25.57 14.30 -10.78
C SER A 141 24.20 14.02 -10.16
N PHE A 142 23.78 12.76 -10.13
CA PHE A 142 22.52 12.34 -9.51
C PHE A 142 22.49 12.56 -7.99
N ARG A 143 23.66 12.74 -7.35
CA ARG A 143 23.74 13.12 -5.92
C ARG A 143 23.20 14.52 -5.63
N ASP A 144 23.25 15.39 -6.62
CA ASP A 144 22.84 16.80 -6.49
C ASP A 144 21.36 17.02 -6.86
N ILE A 145 20.63 15.95 -7.17
CA ILE A 145 19.23 16.05 -7.54
C ILE A 145 18.37 16.40 -6.32
N ASP A 146 17.45 17.32 -6.53
CA ASP A 146 16.35 17.55 -5.60
C ASP A 146 15.41 16.34 -5.59
N SER A 147 15.62 15.46 -4.61
CA SER A 147 14.85 14.23 -4.48
C SER A 147 13.38 14.46 -4.14
N GLU A 148 13.03 15.62 -3.58
CA GLU A 148 11.63 15.98 -3.30
C GLU A 148 10.85 16.19 -4.59
N ALA A 149 11.51 16.55 -5.70
CA ALA A 149 10.89 16.66 -7.00
C ALA A 149 10.37 15.30 -7.54
N TYR A 150 10.90 14.18 -7.04
CA TYR A 150 10.46 12.81 -7.40
C TYR A 150 9.41 12.23 -6.46
N ASP A 151 9.02 12.94 -5.42
CA ASP A 151 7.95 12.48 -4.56
C ASP A 151 6.62 12.41 -5.31
N VAL A 152 5.85 11.38 -5.00
CA VAL A 152 4.45 11.30 -5.41
C VAL A 152 3.67 12.35 -4.62
N HIS A 153 3.91 13.61 -4.91
CA HIS A 153 3.00 14.66 -4.50
C HIS A 153 1.69 14.45 -5.25
N VAL A 154 0.58 14.67 -4.56
CA VAL A 154 -0.69 14.91 -5.22
C VAL A 154 -0.53 16.29 -5.88
N PRO A 155 -0.20 16.38 -7.19
CA PRO A 155 -0.01 17.68 -7.79
C PRO A 155 -1.32 18.45 -7.73
N PHE A 156 -1.25 19.73 -7.41
CA PHE A 156 -2.40 20.61 -7.60
C PHE A 156 -2.75 20.63 -9.09
N PRO A 157 -4.03 20.84 -9.46
CA PRO A 157 -4.43 20.87 -10.85
C PRO A 157 -3.55 21.85 -11.66
N GLY A 158 -2.76 21.33 -12.59
CA GLY A 158 -1.84 22.11 -13.44
C GLY A 158 -0.35 21.84 -13.24
N GLU A 159 0.03 21.10 -12.19
CA GLU A 159 1.40 20.61 -12.03
C GLU A 159 1.51 19.20 -12.60
N GLY A 160 2.37 19.02 -13.58
CA GLY A 160 2.40 17.80 -14.39
C GLY A 160 3.18 16.66 -13.73
N PRO A 161 2.87 15.40 -14.11
CA PRO A 161 3.47 14.18 -13.56
C PRO A 161 4.82 13.79 -14.23
N LEU A 162 5.49 14.70 -14.94
CA LEU A 162 6.69 14.37 -15.73
C LEU A 162 7.82 13.79 -14.87
N GLU A 163 7.99 14.32 -13.69
CA GLU A 163 9.05 13.91 -12.75
C GLU A 163 8.81 12.50 -12.19
N LEU A 164 7.55 12.13 -11.95
CA LEU A 164 7.19 10.79 -11.48
C LEU A 164 7.47 9.71 -12.55
N GLU A 165 7.22 9.98 -13.83
CA GLU A 165 7.51 9.04 -14.91
C GLU A 165 9.02 8.81 -15.05
N GLU A 166 9.83 9.86 -14.91
CA GLU A 166 11.29 9.78 -14.97
C GLU A 166 11.84 8.98 -13.79
N GLY A 167 11.43 9.28 -12.57
CA GLY A 167 11.81 8.53 -11.37
C GLY A 167 11.42 7.05 -11.45
N THR A 168 10.23 6.74 -11.96
CA THR A 168 9.78 5.38 -12.20
C THR A 168 10.64 4.67 -13.25
N ALA A 169 11.02 5.35 -14.33
CA ALA A 169 11.87 4.78 -15.38
C ALA A 169 13.27 4.45 -14.87
N ILE A 170 13.84 5.32 -14.02
CA ILE A 170 15.14 5.11 -13.38
C ILE A 170 15.08 3.89 -12.44
N LEU A 171 14.09 3.84 -11.56
CA LEU A 171 13.91 2.70 -10.64
C LEU A 171 13.68 1.38 -11.37
N ARG A 172 12.92 1.37 -12.48
CA ARG A 172 12.77 0.17 -13.31
C ARG A 172 14.10 -0.32 -13.87
N LYS A 173 14.95 0.58 -14.38
CA LYS A 173 16.30 0.22 -14.86
C LYS A 173 17.13 -0.37 -13.74
N PHE A 174 17.13 0.25 -12.57
CA PHE A 174 17.86 -0.22 -11.41
C PHE A 174 17.41 -1.61 -10.96
N PHE A 175 16.10 -1.83 -10.73
CA PHE A 175 15.59 -3.12 -10.30
C PHE A 175 15.80 -4.23 -11.34
N ALA A 176 15.70 -3.92 -12.64
CA ALA A 176 16.00 -4.88 -13.69
C ALA A 176 17.48 -5.29 -13.73
N HIS A 177 18.37 -4.47 -13.21
CA HIS A 177 19.82 -4.73 -13.17
C HIS A 177 20.23 -5.60 -11.98
N ILE A 178 19.61 -5.45 -10.83
CA ILE A 178 20.00 -6.14 -9.59
C ILE A 178 19.30 -7.51 -9.41
N ARG A 179 19.89 -8.33 -8.55
CA ARG A 179 19.26 -9.57 -8.05
C ARG A 179 18.65 -9.33 -6.68
N LEU A 180 17.50 -9.92 -6.44
CA LEU A 180 16.78 -9.80 -5.17
C LEU A 180 17.66 -10.14 -3.97
N LYS A 181 18.51 -11.15 -4.11
CA LYS A 181 19.47 -11.56 -3.08
C LYS A 181 20.49 -10.46 -2.71
N LEU A 182 20.88 -9.61 -3.67
CA LEU A 182 21.82 -8.51 -3.43
C LEU A 182 21.18 -7.38 -2.64
N ILE A 183 19.88 -7.09 -2.85
CA ILE A 183 19.15 -6.11 -2.06
C ILE A 183 19.14 -6.51 -0.58
N LEU A 184 18.83 -7.78 -0.30
CA LEU A 184 18.78 -8.29 1.06
C LEU A 184 20.16 -8.30 1.75
N MET A 185 21.25 -8.43 0.98
CA MET A 185 22.62 -8.43 1.52
C MET A 185 23.18 -7.03 1.77
N LYS A 186 22.72 -6.00 1.03
CA LYS A 186 23.17 -4.61 1.21
C LYS A 186 22.45 -3.90 2.38
N GLN A 187 21.42 -4.51 2.97
CA GLN A 187 20.69 -3.97 4.14
C GLN A 187 21.32 -4.34 5.49
N TYR A 188 22.40 -5.13 5.50
CA TYR A 188 23.20 -5.53 6.66
C TYR A 188 24.67 -5.19 6.45
#